data_160cbf98ea15c1c65126369893e72d2d
#
_entry.id   160cbf98ea15c1c65126369893e72d2d
#
_cell.length_a   1.000
_cell.length_b   1.000
_cell.length_c   1.000
_cell.angle_alpha   90.00
_cell.angle_beta   90.00
_cell.angle_gamma   90.00
#
_symmetry.space_group_name_H-M   'P 1'
#
loop_
_entity.id
_entity.type
_entity.pdbx_description
1 polymer ?
#
loop_
_entity_poly.entity_id
_entity_poly.type
_entity_poly.pdbx_seq_one_letter_code
_entity_poly.pdbx_strand_id
1 'polypeptide(L)'
;VAIIGGGPAGLMAAEIISARGARVDVYDSMPSVGRKFLMAGKSGLNITHSDSFEVFVSRYGKRRSNIEPLLKVFGSDQLREWVHGLGIQTFIGTSGRVFPMGMKASPLLRAWLGRLTDSGITFHLRHKLTGMRPDKSLQFETPNGDVTVNADAIVLALGGGSWRRLGSDGAWAEWLKQAGVGIEALRPSNCGFDVAWSEHFREKYEGHPIKSVVLSFGEFRGQGEFIVTKEGVEGGLIYTASALMRDEIDAHGKAVMTLDLKPDRALEWLVDKLSRPRGKRSLASYLEKSLGIHSVKAGLLREFVSKEDFTNAERLAGFIKALPVPLIAPRPLDEAISSAGGVTFESLDENLMLKNMPGVFCAGEMLDWEAPTGGYLLTACFSSGVAAGNGVLKYLGSTVFNGKTQTSATNTSTSSVQVSRIDTDGKNKNR
;
A
#
# COMPACT_ATOMS: atom_id res chain seq x y z
N VAL A 1 8.76 -5.38 23.76
CA VAL A 1 8.95 -5.28 22.31
C VAL A 1 8.75 -3.84 21.86
N ALA A 2 9.65 -3.31 21.02
CA ALA A 2 9.52 -2.01 20.41
C ALA A 2 9.04 -2.14 18.96
N ILE A 3 7.98 -1.43 18.61
CA ILE A 3 7.45 -1.34 17.24
C ILE A 3 7.65 0.08 16.75
N ILE A 4 8.33 0.24 15.60
CA ILE A 4 8.69 1.53 15.05
C ILE A 4 7.86 1.78 13.81
N GLY A 5 6.90 2.70 13.92
CA GLY A 5 5.91 3.04 12.91
C GLY A 5 4.51 2.55 13.28
N GLY A 6 3.62 3.48 13.57
CA GLY A 6 2.20 3.26 13.90
C GLY A 6 1.29 3.19 12.65
N GLY A 7 1.79 2.63 11.54
CA GLY A 7 1.02 2.29 10.35
C GLY A 7 0.32 0.94 10.46
N PRO A 8 -0.43 0.50 9.41
CA PRO A 8 -1.19 -0.75 9.45
C PRO A 8 -0.34 -1.98 9.80
N ALA A 9 0.89 -2.08 9.27
CA ALA A 9 1.77 -3.20 9.56
C ALA A 9 2.25 -3.21 11.02
N GLY A 10 2.70 -2.06 11.54
CA GLY A 10 3.16 -1.95 12.92
C GLY A 10 2.03 -2.16 13.94
N LEU A 11 0.86 -1.58 13.70
CA LEU A 11 -0.31 -1.76 14.57
C LEU A 11 -0.79 -3.22 14.59
N MET A 12 -0.75 -3.91 13.44
CA MET A 12 -1.11 -5.32 13.36
C MET A 12 -0.08 -6.20 14.08
N ALA A 13 1.22 -5.94 13.91
CA ALA A 13 2.26 -6.63 14.68
C ALA A 13 2.07 -6.41 16.19
N ALA A 14 1.74 -5.18 16.61
CA ALA A 14 1.46 -4.86 18.01
C ALA A 14 0.31 -5.70 18.57
N GLU A 15 -0.78 -5.83 17.80
CA GLU A 15 -1.96 -6.62 18.19
C GLU A 15 -1.61 -8.11 18.38
N ILE A 16 -0.90 -8.69 17.40
CA ILE A 16 -0.51 -10.10 17.46
C ILE A 16 0.39 -10.39 18.67
N ILE A 17 1.34 -9.50 18.94
CA ILE A 17 2.32 -9.68 20.03
C ILE A 17 1.64 -9.50 21.40
N SER A 18 0.84 -8.44 21.57
CA SER A 18 0.16 -8.16 22.84
C SER A 18 -0.87 -9.22 23.20
N ALA A 19 -1.57 -9.81 22.22
CA ALA A 19 -2.53 -10.90 22.42
C ALA A 19 -1.90 -12.17 23.06
N ARG A 20 -0.57 -12.27 23.10
CA ARG A 20 0.18 -13.35 23.76
C ARG A 20 0.85 -12.90 25.06
N GLY A 21 0.46 -11.73 25.58
CA GLY A 21 0.88 -11.24 26.90
C GLY A 21 2.26 -10.56 26.91
N ALA A 22 2.91 -10.33 25.76
CA ALA A 22 4.14 -9.59 25.70
C ALA A 22 3.87 -8.08 25.82
N ARG A 23 4.71 -7.36 26.55
CA ARG A 23 4.66 -5.88 26.62
C ARG A 23 5.08 -5.28 25.29
N VAL A 24 4.25 -4.36 24.77
CA VAL A 24 4.46 -3.70 23.49
C VAL A 24 4.41 -2.18 23.63
N ASP A 25 5.45 -1.54 23.12
CA ASP A 25 5.57 -0.10 23.01
C ASP A 25 5.65 0.27 21.52
N VAL A 26 4.74 1.13 21.02
CA VAL A 26 4.68 1.60 19.64
C VAL A 26 5.21 3.02 19.55
N TYR A 27 6.23 3.24 18.73
CA TYR A 27 6.87 4.55 18.52
C TYR A 27 6.49 5.08 17.14
N ASP A 28 6.05 6.33 17.08
CA ASP A 28 5.72 7.00 15.82
C ASP A 28 6.26 8.43 15.81
N SER A 29 6.87 8.83 14.70
CA SER A 29 7.42 10.19 14.53
C SER A 29 6.35 11.27 14.48
N MET A 30 5.12 10.89 14.19
CA MET A 30 3.99 11.80 13.99
C MET A 30 3.20 12.02 15.30
N PRO A 31 2.39 13.10 15.37
CA PRO A 31 1.54 13.38 16.54
C PRO A 31 0.33 12.43 16.67
N SER A 32 0.14 11.51 15.73
CA SER A 32 -0.89 10.45 15.79
C SER A 32 -0.49 9.29 14.88
N VAL A 33 -0.85 8.08 15.25
CA VAL A 33 -0.67 6.88 14.41
C VAL A 33 -1.69 6.81 13.27
N GLY A 34 -1.44 5.95 12.28
CA GLY A 34 -2.39 5.65 11.20
C GLY A 34 -2.63 6.77 10.18
N ARG A 35 -1.75 7.74 10.04
CA ARG A 35 -1.99 8.92 9.19
C ARG A 35 -2.14 8.59 7.70
N LYS A 36 -1.24 7.75 7.14
CA LYS A 36 -1.40 7.27 5.74
C LYS A 36 -2.66 6.43 5.56
N PHE A 37 -3.02 5.62 6.55
CA PHE A 37 -4.27 4.85 6.56
C PHE A 37 -5.51 5.76 6.50
N LEU A 38 -5.54 6.84 7.28
CA LEU A 38 -6.62 7.84 7.22
C LEU A 38 -6.66 8.55 5.85
N MET A 39 -5.50 8.86 5.28
CA MET A 39 -5.41 9.49 3.96
C MET A 39 -5.92 8.55 2.85
N ALA A 40 -5.58 7.27 2.90
CA ALA A 40 -6.08 6.26 1.96
C ALA A 40 -7.63 6.16 1.99
N GLY A 41 -8.25 6.48 3.13
CA GLY A 41 -9.71 6.52 3.30
C GLY A 41 -10.39 7.85 2.94
N LYS A 42 -9.69 8.84 2.38
CA LYS A 42 -10.27 10.17 2.10
C LYS A 42 -11.44 10.10 1.10
N SER A 43 -11.30 9.36 0.02
CA SER A 43 -12.34 9.14 -1.01
C SER A 43 -13.12 7.84 -0.81
N GLY A 44 -12.80 7.05 0.21
CA GLY A 44 -13.36 5.74 0.53
C GLY A 44 -12.26 4.73 0.81
N LEU A 45 -12.26 4.15 2.03
CA LEU A 45 -11.25 3.20 2.45
C LEU A 45 -11.46 1.85 1.75
N ASN A 46 -10.69 1.59 0.72
CA ASN A 46 -10.61 0.27 0.11
C ASN A 46 -9.62 -0.60 0.88
N ILE A 47 -10.12 -1.53 1.71
CA ILE A 47 -9.29 -2.32 2.63
C ILE A 47 -8.66 -3.54 1.98
N THR A 48 -9.40 -4.20 1.05
CA THR A 48 -8.96 -5.39 0.33
C THR A 48 -9.75 -5.55 -0.97
N HIS A 49 -9.58 -6.68 -1.66
CA HIS A 49 -10.28 -7.01 -2.90
C HIS A 49 -10.93 -8.40 -2.81
N SER A 50 -12.02 -8.62 -3.55
CA SER A 50 -12.73 -9.91 -3.61
C SER A 50 -12.26 -10.81 -4.76
N ASP A 51 -11.11 -10.54 -5.36
CA ASP A 51 -10.48 -11.43 -6.33
C ASP A 51 -10.27 -12.83 -5.74
N SER A 52 -10.31 -13.85 -6.58
CA SER A 52 -9.83 -15.19 -6.17
C SER A 52 -8.37 -15.12 -5.71
N PHE A 53 -7.98 -16.02 -4.82
CA PHE A 53 -6.63 -16.02 -4.24
C PHE A 53 -5.52 -15.95 -5.31
N GLU A 54 -5.64 -16.75 -6.39
CA GLU A 54 -4.67 -16.78 -7.47
C GLU A 54 -4.54 -15.43 -8.20
N VAL A 55 -5.68 -14.78 -8.51
CA VAL A 55 -5.70 -13.45 -9.10
C VAL A 55 -5.14 -12.41 -8.14
N PHE A 56 -5.52 -12.50 -6.86
CA PHE A 56 -5.05 -11.59 -5.82
C PHE A 56 -3.52 -11.62 -5.68
N VAL A 57 -2.93 -12.81 -5.58
CA VAL A 57 -1.48 -13.00 -5.43
C VAL A 57 -0.73 -12.55 -6.69
N SER A 58 -1.31 -12.72 -7.88
CA SER A 58 -0.68 -12.28 -9.14
C SER A 58 -0.41 -10.77 -9.19
N ARG A 59 -1.13 -9.97 -8.38
CA ARG A 59 -0.99 -8.51 -8.30
C ARG A 59 0.36 -8.04 -7.73
N TYR A 60 1.11 -8.93 -7.08
CA TYR A 60 2.43 -8.60 -6.51
C TYR A 60 3.60 -8.89 -7.46
N GLY A 61 3.31 -9.20 -8.73
CA GLY A 61 4.30 -9.29 -9.80
C GLY A 61 5.51 -10.15 -9.44
N LYS A 62 6.71 -9.57 -9.53
CA LYS A 62 7.99 -10.26 -9.27
C LYS A 62 8.12 -10.80 -7.84
N ARG A 63 7.42 -10.22 -6.87
CA ARG A 63 7.46 -10.62 -5.45
C ARG A 63 6.28 -11.50 -5.03
N ARG A 64 5.53 -12.05 -6.01
CA ARG A 64 4.44 -12.99 -5.75
C ARG A 64 4.85 -14.11 -4.80
N SER A 65 5.96 -14.78 -5.07
CA SER A 65 6.44 -15.92 -4.26
C SER A 65 6.76 -15.56 -2.80
N ASN A 66 7.13 -14.31 -2.54
CA ASN A 66 7.42 -13.82 -1.19
C ASN A 66 6.14 -13.42 -0.43
N ILE A 67 5.16 -12.84 -1.15
CA ILE A 67 3.93 -12.33 -0.54
C ILE A 67 2.88 -13.45 -0.37
N GLU A 68 2.83 -14.43 -1.27
CA GLU A 68 1.87 -15.53 -1.23
C GLU A 68 1.82 -16.28 0.12
N PRO A 69 2.95 -16.67 0.76
CA PRO A 69 2.92 -17.30 2.08
C PRO A 69 2.29 -16.43 3.16
N LEU A 70 2.52 -15.10 3.12
CA LEU A 70 1.96 -14.15 4.07
C LEU A 70 0.43 -14.06 3.92
N LEU A 71 -0.06 -14.00 2.68
CA LEU A 71 -1.48 -13.95 2.35
C LEU A 71 -2.22 -15.25 2.65
N LYS A 72 -1.55 -16.40 2.61
CA LYS A 72 -2.13 -17.69 3.04
C LYS A 72 -2.45 -17.68 4.53
N VAL A 73 -1.68 -16.96 5.34
CA VAL A 73 -1.92 -16.83 6.79
C VAL A 73 -2.96 -15.75 7.08
N PHE A 74 -2.85 -14.60 6.41
CA PHE A 74 -3.75 -13.47 6.64
C PHE A 74 -4.05 -12.76 5.31
N GLY A 75 -5.02 -13.27 4.57
CA GLY A 75 -5.45 -12.76 3.27
C GLY A 75 -6.68 -11.85 3.36
N SER A 76 -7.37 -11.71 2.23
CA SER A 76 -8.54 -10.83 2.11
C SER A 76 -9.69 -11.23 3.02
N ASP A 77 -9.95 -12.53 3.18
CA ASP A 77 -11.05 -13.03 4.01
C ASP A 77 -10.75 -12.82 5.49
N GLN A 78 -9.55 -13.18 5.95
CA GLN A 78 -9.11 -12.96 7.34
C GLN A 78 -9.12 -11.47 7.69
N LEU A 79 -8.72 -10.60 6.76
CA LEU A 79 -8.79 -9.16 6.96
C LEU A 79 -10.24 -8.68 7.13
N ARG A 80 -11.17 -9.19 6.34
CA ARG A 80 -12.61 -8.87 6.49
C ARG A 80 -13.15 -9.36 7.83
N GLU A 81 -12.85 -10.60 8.21
CA GLU A 81 -13.24 -11.17 9.52
C GLU A 81 -12.69 -10.34 10.68
N TRP A 82 -11.42 -9.92 10.58
CA TRP A 82 -10.79 -9.04 11.56
C TRP A 82 -11.51 -7.69 11.68
N VAL A 83 -11.89 -7.06 10.55
CA VAL A 83 -12.70 -5.82 10.56
C VAL A 83 -14.06 -6.05 11.20
N HIS A 84 -14.72 -7.18 10.90
CA HIS A 84 -16.00 -7.55 11.53
C HIS A 84 -15.83 -7.74 13.05
N GLY A 85 -14.71 -8.30 13.50
CA GLY A 85 -14.35 -8.44 14.91
C GLY A 85 -14.12 -7.09 15.63
N LEU A 86 -13.95 -5.98 14.88
CA LEU A 86 -13.97 -4.61 15.40
C LEU A 86 -15.37 -3.98 15.44
N GLY A 87 -16.42 -4.76 15.13
CA GLY A 87 -17.81 -4.28 15.07
C GLY A 87 -18.16 -3.52 13.78
N ILE A 88 -17.32 -3.59 12.75
CA ILE A 88 -17.50 -2.85 11.49
C ILE A 88 -17.77 -3.83 10.35
N GLN A 89 -18.97 -3.72 9.73
CA GLN A 89 -19.33 -4.53 8.57
C GLN A 89 -18.64 -4.03 7.31
N THR A 90 -18.46 -4.93 6.31
CA THR A 90 -17.88 -4.61 5.02
C THR A 90 -18.84 -4.94 3.89
N PHE A 91 -18.67 -4.25 2.74
CA PHE A 91 -19.38 -4.57 1.50
C PHE A 91 -18.41 -4.62 0.32
N ILE A 92 -18.82 -5.31 -0.74
CA ILE A 92 -18.05 -5.41 -1.99
C ILE A 92 -18.69 -4.45 -2.99
N GLY A 93 -17.88 -3.54 -3.53
CA GLY A 93 -18.28 -2.65 -4.61
C GLY A 93 -18.31 -3.37 -5.98
N THR A 94 -18.88 -2.73 -6.98
CA THR A 94 -19.04 -3.30 -8.33
C THR A 94 -17.71 -3.68 -9.02
N SER A 95 -16.60 -3.08 -8.59
CA SER A 95 -15.26 -3.37 -9.10
C SER A 95 -14.50 -4.45 -8.30
N GLY A 96 -15.18 -5.18 -7.39
CA GLY A 96 -14.53 -6.16 -6.51
C GLY A 96 -13.80 -5.56 -5.29
N ARG A 97 -13.68 -4.24 -5.20
CA ARG A 97 -13.09 -3.56 -4.05
C ARG A 97 -13.94 -3.71 -2.81
N VAL A 98 -13.31 -3.98 -1.68
CA VAL A 98 -13.99 -4.16 -0.37
C VAL A 98 -13.82 -2.91 0.47
N PHE A 99 -14.94 -2.42 1.00
CA PHE A 99 -15.01 -1.20 1.82
C PHE A 99 -15.68 -1.49 3.16
N PRO A 100 -15.30 -0.81 4.26
CA PRO A 100 -16.12 -0.78 5.46
C PRO A 100 -17.43 -0.03 5.19
N MET A 101 -18.50 -0.40 5.89
CA MET A 101 -19.76 0.34 5.83
C MET A 101 -19.51 1.80 6.22
N GLY A 102 -20.07 2.73 5.42
CA GLY A 102 -19.78 4.15 5.54
C GLY A 102 -18.48 4.62 4.88
N MET A 103 -17.69 3.72 4.31
CA MET A 103 -16.49 4.00 3.49
C MET A 103 -15.37 4.79 4.18
N LYS A 104 -15.45 5.07 5.48
CA LYS A 104 -14.51 5.94 6.21
C LYS A 104 -13.45 5.12 6.98
N ALA A 105 -12.21 5.60 6.94
CA ALA A 105 -11.11 5.00 7.70
C ALA A 105 -11.17 5.30 9.21
N SER A 106 -11.69 6.47 9.59
CA SER A 106 -11.63 6.95 10.98
C SER A 106 -12.40 6.06 11.98
N PRO A 107 -13.62 5.55 11.70
CA PRO A 107 -14.28 4.64 12.63
C PRO A 107 -13.50 3.36 12.84
N LEU A 108 -12.95 2.78 11.76
CA LEU A 108 -12.16 1.55 11.83
C LEU A 108 -10.88 1.76 12.64
N LEU A 109 -10.13 2.82 12.37
CA LEU A 109 -8.91 3.13 13.11
C LEU A 109 -9.21 3.39 14.59
N ARG A 110 -10.29 4.10 14.90
CA ARG A 110 -10.68 4.38 16.30
C ARG A 110 -11.03 3.11 17.07
N ALA A 111 -11.84 2.23 16.50
CA ALA A 111 -12.18 0.94 17.10
C ALA A 111 -10.92 0.09 17.33
N TRP A 112 -10.01 0.09 16.34
CA TRP A 112 -8.75 -0.64 16.44
C TRP A 112 -7.84 -0.08 17.54
N LEU A 113 -7.63 1.22 17.58
CA LEU A 113 -6.81 1.86 18.62
C LEU A 113 -7.38 1.67 20.04
N GLY A 114 -8.71 1.69 20.18
CA GLY A 114 -9.38 1.31 21.44
C GLY A 114 -8.97 -0.09 21.89
N ARG A 115 -9.14 -1.10 21.02
CA ARG A 115 -8.76 -2.49 21.31
C ARG A 115 -7.27 -2.63 21.66
N LEU A 116 -6.38 -1.92 20.95
CA LEU A 116 -4.95 -1.94 21.24
C LEU A 116 -4.60 -1.32 22.60
N THR A 117 -5.26 -0.21 22.94
CA THR A 117 -5.09 0.44 24.25
C THR A 117 -5.61 -0.46 25.40
N ASP A 118 -6.77 -1.07 25.21
CA ASP A 118 -7.35 -2.02 26.18
C ASP A 118 -6.47 -3.25 26.38
N SER A 119 -5.66 -3.62 25.36
CA SER A 119 -4.67 -4.69 25.44
C SER A 119 -3.35 -4.24 26.10
N GLY A 120 -3.25 -3.02 26.63
CA GLY A 120 -2.09 -2.52 27.36
C GLY A 120 -0.93 -2.02 26.49
N ILE A 121 -1.17 -1.79 25.18
CA ILE A 121 -0.14 -1.23 24.29
C ILE A 121 0.07 0.24 24.61
N THR A 122 1.34 0.65 24.74
CA THR A 122 1.74 2.05 24.98
C THR A 122 2.16 2.73 23.68
N PHE A 123 1.62 3.91 23.41
CA PHE A 123 1.95 4.71 22.23
C PHE A 123 2.86 5.87 22.58
N HIS A 124 4.04 5.93 21.97
CA HIS A 124 5.03 7.00 22.07
C HIS A 124 5.00 7.83 20.79
N LEU A 125 4.22 8.90 20.80
CA LEU A 125 4.07 9.79 19.64
C LEU A 125 5.19 10.84 19.60
N ARG A 126 5.48 11.37 18.39
CA ARG A 126 6.57 12.33 18.17
C ARG A 126 7.95 11.79 18.60
N HIS A 127 8.13 10.47 18.45
CA HIS A 127 9.39 9.77 18.63
C HIS A 127 9.94 9.39 17.26
N LYS A 128 10.83 10.20 16.71
CA LYS A 128 11.44 9.97 15.40
C LYS A 128 12.69 9.12 15.58
N LEU A 129 12.67 7.91 15.03
CA LEU A 129 13.85 7.04 15.00
C LEU A 129 14.94 7.73 14.16
N THR A 130 16.11 7.97 14.76
CA THR A 130 17.29 8.56 14.11
C THR A 130 18.36 7.51 13.79
N GLY A 131 18.31 6.36 14.44
CA GLY A 131 19.23 5.26 14.20
C GLY A 131 19.12 4.14 15.22
N MET A 132 19.91 3.10 15.01
CA MET A 132 20.08 1.97 15.91
C MET A 132 21.55 1.70 16.08
N ARG A 133 22.00 1.53 17.33
CA ARG A 133 23.40 1.21 17.66
C ARG A 133 23.70 -0.28 17.43
N PRO A 134 24.98 -0.68 17.43
CA PRO A 134 25.37 -2.10 17.28
C PRO A 134 24.79 -3.02 18.36
N ASP A 135 24.52 -2.52 19.56
CA ASP A 135 23.86 -3.23 20.66
C ASP A 135 22.34 -3.30 20.49
N LYS A 136 21.79 -2.82 19.36
CA LYS A 136 20.37 -2.70 19.01
C LYS A 136 19.60 -1.67 19.85
N SER A 137 20.26 -0.82 20.64
CA SER A 137 19.58 0.29 21.27
C SER A 137 19.10 1.30 20.23
N LEU A 138 17.82 1.66 20.33
CA LEU A 138 17.14 2.59 19.41
C LEU A 138 17.35 4.02 19.87
N GLN A 139 17.69 4.90 18.91
CA GLN A 139 17.87 6.34 19.16
C GLN A 139 16.67 7.09 18.62
N PHE A 140 16.05 7.89 19.47
CA PHE A 140 14.90 8.71 19.08
C PHE A 140 15.16 10.19 19.37
N GLU A 141 14.82 11.02 18.40
CA GLU A 141 14.59 12.45 18.57
C GLU A 141 13.15 12.66 19.05
N THR A 142 12.97 13.40 20.15
CA THR A 142 11.66 13.73 20.72
C THR A 142 11.55 15.22 21.04
N PRO A 143 10.36 15.78 21.28
CA PRO A 143 10.19 17.17 21.69
C PRO A 143 10.90 17.53 23.00
N ASN A 144 11.22 16.52 23.82
CA ASN A 144 11.88 16.70 25.13
C ASN A 144 13.39 16.35 25.11
N GLY A 145 13.96 16.18 23.91
CA GLY A 145 15.36 15.77 23.69
C GLY A 145 15.49 14.32 23.24
N ASP A 146 16.74 13.89 23.09
CA ASP A 146 17.05 12.55 22.57
C ASP A 146 16.83 11.47 23.63
N VAL A 147 16.26 10.34 23.19
CA VAL A 147 15.96 9.19 24.05
C VAL A 147 16.57 7.93 23.47
N THR A 148 17.16 7.10 24.33
CA THR A 148 17.64 5.76 23.97
C THR A 148 16.71 4.71 24.56
N VAL A 149 16.28 3.76 23.74
CA VAL A 149 15.38 2.68 24.14
C VAL A 149 15.99 1.32 23.85
N ASN A 150 15.91 0.40 24.81
CA ASN A 150 16.28 -1.01 24.65
C ASN A 150 15.03 -1.88 24.60
N ALA A 151 15.05 -2.90 23.77
CA ALA A 151 13.97 -3.87 23.64
C ALA A 151 14.50 -5.25 23.29
N ASP A 152 13.83 -6.31 23.80
CA ASP A 152 14.20 -7.71 23.54
C ASP A 152 13.99 -8.09 22.06
N ALA A 153 13.01 -7.46 21.42
CA ALA A 153 12.77 -7.59 19.98
C ALA A 153 12.24 -6.26 19.42
N ILE A 154 12.52 -6.02 18.14
CA ILE A 154 12.20 -4.78 17.42
C ILE A 154 11.45 -5.13 16.14
N VAL A 155 10.34 -4.43 15.86
CA VAL A 155 9.65 -4.48 14.56
C VAL A 155 9.79 -3.12 13.89
N LEU A 156 10.49 -3.08 12.77
CA LEU A 156 10.55 -1.91 11.89
C LEU A 156 9.36 -1.96 10.93
N ALA A 157 8.48 -0.96 11.00
CA ALA A 157 7.30 -0.79 10.15
C ALA A 157 7.26 0.66 9.62
N LEU A 158 8.40 1.11 9.08
CA LEU A 158 8.71 2.50 8.79
C LEU A 158 8.06 3.03 7.49
N GLY A 159 7.34 2.16 6.76
CA GLY A 159 6.69 2.51 5.50
C GLY A 159 7.69 2.70 4.36
N GLY A 160 7.21 3.14 3.20
CA GLY A 160 8.05 3.48 2.04
C GLY A 160 8.57 4.92 2.08
N GLY A 161 8.66 5.57 0.89
CA GLY A 161 9.12 6.95 0.73
C GLY A 161 8.04 7.91 0.24
N SER A 162 6.80 7.44 0.03
CA SER A 162 5.69 8.26 -0.44
C SER A 162 5.00 9.00 0.71
N TRP A 163 4.57 10.25 0.46
CA TRP A 163 3.90 11.09 1.45
C TRP A 163 4.76 11.40 2.68
N ARG A 164 5.96 11.90 2.48
CA ARG A 164 6.92 12.30 3.53
C ARG A 164 6.28 13.10 4.67
N ARG A 165 5.38 14.03 4.37
CA ARG A 165 4.63 14.83 5.36
C ARG A 165 3.72 14.01 6.29
N LEU A 166 3.47 12.74 5.99
CA LEU A 166 2.69 11.82 6.83
C LEU A 166 3.56 10.82 7.61
N GLY A 167 4.89 11.02 7.61
CA GLY A 167 5.85 10.26 8.39
C GLY A 167 6.51 9.09 7.65
N SER A 168 6.29 8.94 6.34
CA SER A 168 6.92 7.90 5.52
C SER A 168 7.91 8.57 4.55
N ASP A 169 9.15 8.79 4.98
CA ASP A 169 10.16 9.58 4.27
C ASP A 169 11.25 8.76 3.59
N GLY A 170 11.27 7.42 3.82
CA GLY A 170 12.28 6.53 3.26
C GLY A 170 13.68 6.70 3.84
N ALA A 171 13.88 7.58 4.83
CA ALA A 171 15.21 7.88 5.39
C ALA A 171 15.89 6.65 6.02
N TRP A 172 15.11 5.66 6.43
CA TRP A 172 15.58 4.41 7.00
C TRP A 172 16.41 3.57 6.00
N ALA A 173 16.21 3.74 4.70
CA ALA A 173 16.86 2.91 3.69
C ALA A 173 18.39 3.05 3.73
N GLU A 174 18.88 4.28 3.91
CA GLU A 174 20.31 4.56 3.90
C GLU A 174 21.03 3.92 5.10
N TRP A 175 20.51 4.09 6.32
CA TRP A 175 21.18 3.52 7.48
C TRP A 175 21.07 1.99 7.58
N LEU A 176 19.97 1.37 7.09
CA LEU A 176 19.88 -0.07 6.98
C LEU A 176 20.86 -0.64 5.93
N LYS A 177 21.04 0.07 4.82
CA LYS A 177 22.05 -0.27 3.80
C LYS A 177 23.46 -0.21 4.39
N GLN A 178 23.79 0.82 5.15
CA GLN A 178 25.08 0.95 5.87
C GLN A 178 25.27 -0.15 6.91
N ALA A 179 24.19 -0.67 7.48
CA ALA A 179 24.19 -1.82 8.38
C ALA A 179 24.26 -3.17 7.65
N GLY A 180 24.46 -3.20 6.32
CA GLY A 180 24.61 -4.42 5.53
C GLY A 180 23.30 -5.11 5.17
N VAL A 181 22.15 -4.44 5.27
CA VAL A 181 20.86 -4.95 4.80
C VAL A 181 20.72 -4.69 3.30
N GLY A 182 20.28 -5.68 2.54
CA GLY A 182 19.98 -5.52 1.13
C GLY A 182 18.74 -4.61 0.96
N ILE A 183 18.94 -3.51 0.23
CA ILE A 183 17.90 -2.51 -0.03
C ILE A 183 17.80 -2.27 -1.53
N GLU A 184 16.62 -2.53 -2.10
CA GLU A 184 16.26 -2.04 -3.42
C GLU A 184 15.88 -0.55 -3.33
N ALA A 185 16.31 0.24 -4.32
CA ALA A 185 16.04 1.68 -4.34
C ALA A 185 14.52 1.96 -4.32
N LEU A 186 14.11 2.90 -3.46
CA LEU A 186 12.72 3.33 -3.42
C LEU A 186 12.36 4.08 -4.69
N ARG A 187 11.27 3.66 -5.35
CA ARG A 187 10.75 4.23 -6.59
C ARG A 187 9.26 4.53 -6.45
N PRO A 188 8.71 5.51 -7.21
CA PRO A 188 7.28 5.78 -7.20
C PRO A 188 6.48 4.57 -7.72
N SER A 189 5.42 4.21 -7.02
CA SER A 189 4.45 3.19 -7.41
C SER A 189 3.03 3.74 -7.25
N ASN A 190 2.11 3.33 -8.12
CA ASN A 190 0.79 3.96 -8.19
C ASN A 190 0.92 5.50 -8.34
N CYS A 191 1.68 5.93 -9.32
CA CYS A 191 2.04 7.32 -9.55
C CYS A 191 1.47 7.87 -10.87
N GLY A 192 1.42 9.20 -10.98
CA GLY A 192 1.19 9.90 -12.24
C GLY A 192 2.44 9.94 -13.12
N PHE A 193 2.29 10.51 -14.31
CA PHE A 193 3.38 10.66 -15.28
C PHE A 193 3.35 12.04 -15.91
N ASP A 194 4.53 12.58 -16.19
CA ASP A 194 4.69 13.82 -16.91
C ASP A 194 4.42 13.62 -18.41
N VAL A 195 3.70 14.58 -18.99
CA VAL A 195 3.42 14.67 -20.42
C VAL A 195 3.74 16.09 -20.89
N ALA A 196 4.38 16.22 -22.05
CA ALA A 196 4.71 17.54 -22.62
C ALA A 196 3.48 18.21 -23.23
N TRP A 197 2.54 18.61 -22.38
CA TRP A 197 1.36 19.35 -22.82
C TRP A 197 1.73 20.69 -23.44
N SER A 198 1.05 21.08 -24.54
CA SER A 198 1.08 22.47 -24.95
C SER A 198 0.50 23.37 -23.85
N GLU A 199 0.95 24.62 -23.78
CA GLU A 199 0.43 25.61 -22.83
C GLU A 199 -1.09 25.73 -22.94
N HIS A 200 -1.61 25.83 -24.20
CA HIS A 200 -3.04 25.87 -24.43
C HIS A 200 -3.81 24.68 -23.91
N PHE A 201 -3.27 23.44 -24.07
CA PHE A 201 -3.94 22.24 -23.58
C PHE A 201 -3.94 22.19 -22.05
N ARG A 202 -2.80 22.48 -21.45
CA ARG A 202 -2.60 22.53 -20.00
C ARG A 202 -3.57 23.52 -19.34
N GLU A 203 -3.56 24.79 -19.78
CA GLU A 203 -4.42 25.83 -19.17
C GLU A 203 -5.91 25.53 -19.28
N LYS A 204 -6.30 24.91 -20.39
CA LYS A 204 -7.72 24.64 -20.66
C LYS A 204 -8.25 23.39 -19.99
N TYR A 205 -7.42 22.37 -19.79
CA TYR A 205 -7.89 21.04 -19.37
C TYR A 205 -7.28 20.53 -18.08
N GLU A 206 -6.43 21.28 -17.39
CA GLU A 206 -5.99 20.94 -16.04
C GLU A 206 -7.20 20.65 -15.12
N GLY A 207 -7.14 19.54 -14.37
CA GLY A 207 -8.20 19.07 -13.49
C GLY A 207 -9.36 18.34 -14.19
N HIS A 208 -9.38 18.28 -15.54
CA HIS A 208 -10.46 17.62 -16.26
C HIS A 208 -10.31 16.09 -16.26
N PRO A 209 -11.36 15.35 -15.89
CA PRO A 209 -11.36 13.89 -15.98
C PRO A 209 -11.58 13.43 -17.43
N ILE A 210 -10.82 12.42 -17.83
CA ILE A 210 -11.00 11.69 -19.08
C ILE A 210 -11.67 10.36 -18.75
N LYS A 211 -12.98 10.29 -19.01
CA LYS A 211 -13.82 9.15 -18.61
C LYS A 211 -14.05 8.18 -19.76
N SER A 212 -14.34 6.91 -19.40
CA SER A 212 -14.73 5.86 -20.36
C SER A 212 -13.73 5.75 -21.50
N VAL A 213 -12.48 5.49 -21.18
CA VAL A 213 -11.39 5.21 -22.12
C VAL A 213 -10.77 3.87 -21.81
N VAL A 214 -10.12 3.27 -22.79
CA VAL A 214 -9.25 2.11 -22.58
C VAL A 214 -7.81 2.54 -22.76
N LEU A 215 -6.97 2.24 -21.76
CA LEU A 215 -5.53 2.38 -21.79
C LEU A 215 -4.91 1.04 -22.13
N SER A 216 -4.00 1.01 -23.09
CA SER A 216 -3.17 -0.14 -23.44
C SER A 216 -1.69 0.21 -23.32
N PHE A 217 -0.91 -0.69 -22.69
CA PHE A 217 0.54 -0.58 -22.57
C PHE A 217 1.17 -1.97 -22.42
N GLY A 218 1.97 -2.40 -23.39
CA GLY A 218 2.42 -3.79 -23.46
C GLY A 218 1.23 -4.74 -23.42
N GLU A 219 1.25 -5.70 -22.50
CA GLU A 219 0.13 -6.63 -22.29
C GLU A 219 -1.00 -6.05 -21.42
N PHE A 220 -0.80 -4.91 -20.79
CA PHE A 220 -1.83 -4.27 -19.98
C PHE A 220 -2.91 -3.67 -20.88
N ARG A 221 -4.17 -3.96 -20.55
CA ARG A 221 -5.34 -3.32 -21.11
C ARG A 221 -6.39 -3.10 -20.02
N GLY A 222 -6.71 -1.84 -19.75
CA GLY A 222 -7.68 -1.48 -18.70
C GLY A 222 -8.64 -0.41 -19.16
N GLN A 223 -9.93 -0.54 -18.78
CA GLN A 223 -10.94 0.49 -19.00
C GLN A 223 -11.17 1.28 -17.73
N GLY A 224 -11.27 2.61 -17.86
CA GLY A 224 -11.48 3.46 -16.68
C GLY A 224 -11.48 4.94 -17.01
N GLU A 225 -11.04 5.72 -16.02
CA GLU A 225 -10.87 7.16 -16.10
C GLU A 225 -9.54 7.59 -15.49
N PHE A 226 -9.06 8.74 -15.92
CA PHE A 226 -7.89 9.42 -15.36
C PHE A 226 -8.07 10.94 -15.44
N ILE A 227 -7.17 11.71 -14.84
CA ILE A 227 -7.25 13.16 -14.75
C ILE A 227 -6.04 13.77 -15.47
N VAL A 228 -6.27 14.82 -16.22
CA VAL A 228 -5.21 15.69 -16.75
C VAL A 228 -4.72 16.58 -15.61
N THR A 229 -3.42 16.58 -15.36
CA THR A 229 -2.77 17.50 -14.42
C THR A 229 -1.98 18.54 -15.18
N LYS A 230 -1.48 19.53 -14.47
CA LYS A 230 -0.61 20.57 -15.03
C LYS A 230 0.64 19.96 -15.68
N GLU A 231 1.21 18.95 -15.04
CA GLU A 231 2.44 18.28 -15.50
C GLU A 231 2.17 17.07 -16.40
N GLY A 232 0.97 16.47 -16.35
CA GLY A 232 0.71 15.28 -17.15
C GLY A 232 -0.60 14.57 -16.82
N VAL A 233 -0.54 13.32 -16.35
CA VAL A 233 -1.70 12.46 -16.11
C VAL A 233 -1.61 11.74 -14.77
N GLU A 234 -2.77 11.56 -14.10
CA GLU A 234 -2.89 10.79 -12.85
C GLU A 234 -4.27 10.13 -12.73
N GLY A 235 -4.46 9.30 -11.71
CA GLY A 235 -5.75 8.68 -11.40
C GLY A 235 -5.75 7.17 -11.57
N GLY A 236 -6.85 6.54 -11.19
CA GLY A 236 -6.93 5.09 -10.98
C GLY A 236 -6.46 4.24 -12.16
N LEU A 237 -6.83 4.62 -13.39
CA LEU A 237 -6.42 3.89 -14.60
C LEU A 237 -4.90 3.99 -14.83
N ILE A 238 -4.32 5.18 -14.63
CA ILE A 238 -2.88 5.43 -14.75
C ILE A 238 -2.12 4.67 -13.66
N TYR A 239 -2.60 4.72 -12.42
CA TYR A 239 -1.96 4.03 -11.29
C TYR A 239 -1.88 2.51 -11.50
N THR A 240 -2.92 1.91 -12.08
CA THR A 240 -2.94 0.46 -12.33
C THR A 240 -1.85 0.01 -13.31
N ALA A 241 -1.50 0.86 -14.29
CA ALA A 241 -0.46 0.58 -15.29
C ALA A 241 0.92 1.15 -14.89
N SER A 242 1.01 1.88 -13.76
CA SER A 242 2.17 2.72 -13.45
C SER A 242 3.48 1.96 -13.32
N ALA A 243 3.49 0.75 -12.75
CA ALA A 243 4.70 -0.04 -12.62
C ALA A 243 5.33 -0.36 -13.98
N LEU A 244 4.50 -0.78 -14.95
CA LEU A 244 4.96 -1.10 -16.32
C LEU A 244 5.49 0.13 -17.05
N MET A 245 4.77 1.25 -16.97
CA MET A 245 5.15 2.50 -17.64
C MET A 245 6.41 3.11 -17.02
N ARG A 246 6.55 3.06 -15.67
CA ARG A 246 7.75 3.48 -14.97
C ARG A 246 8.97 2.63 -15.36
N ASP A 247 8.83 1.30 -15.31
CA ASP A 247 9.94 0.38 -15.65
C ASP A 247 10.39 0.57 -17.11
N GLU A 248 9.47 0.87 -18.03
CA GLU A 248 9.78 1.20 -19.42
C GLU A 248 10.57 2.52 -19.53
N ILE A 249 10.17 3.56 -18.79
CA ILE A 249 10.88 4.84 -18.75
C ILE A 249 12.27 4.66 -18.15
N ASP A 250 12.40 3.90 -17.07
CA ASP A 250 13.70 3.61 -16.44
C ASP A 250 14.65 2.87 -17.40
N ALA A 251 14.13 1.97 -18.24
CA ALA A 251 14.92 1.21 -19.20
C ALA A 251 15.25 1.98 -20.49
N HIS A 252 14.32 2.80 -21.00
CA HIS A 252 14.41 3.38 -22.34
C HIS A 252 14.33 4.90 -22.37
N GLY A 253 14.19 5.56 -21.22
CA GLY A 253 14.09 7.03 -21.07
C GLY A 253 12.75 7.62 -21.46
N LYS A 254 11.80 6.82 -21.95
CA LYS A 254 10.44 7.24 -22.33
C LYS A 254 9.50 6.05 -22.40
N ALA A 255 8.20 6.32 -22.30
CA ALA A 255 7.15 5.34 -22.60
C ALA A 255 6.06 5.98 -23.47
N VAL A 256 5.30 5.18 -24.19
CA VAL A 256 4.14 5.66 -24.96
C VAL A 256 2.93 4.81 -24.60
N MET A 257 1.98 5.40 -23.87
CA MET A 257 0.71 4.75 -23.64
C MET A 257 -0.24 4.97 -24.81
N THR A 258 -1.13 4.01 -25.05
CA THR A 258 -2.14 4.10 -26.11
C THR A 258 -3.53 4.21 -25.51
N LEU A 259 -4.34 5.18 -25.99
CA LEU A 259 -5.68 5.46 -25.50
C LEU A 259 -6.74 5.17 -26.59
N ASP A 260 -7.72 4.33 -26.28
CA ASP A 260 -8.96 4.26 -27.05
C ASP A 260 -9.97 5.24 -26.42
N LEU A 261 -10.24 6.33 -27.13
CA LEU A 261 -11.12 7.41 -26.68
C LEU A 261 -12.62 7.08 -26.82
N LYS A 262 -12.94 6.03 -27.60
CA LYS A 262 -14.31 5.61 -27.89
C LYS A 262 -14.44 4.07 -27.88
N PRO A 263 -14.25 3.42 -26.74
CA PRO A 263 -14.20 1.94 -26.66
C PRO A 263 -15.53 1.24 -26.95
N ASP A 264 -16.64 1.95 -26.85
CA ASP A 264 -17.99 1.46 -27.14
C ASP A 264 -18.30 1.39 -28.66
N ARG A 265 -17.36 1.76 -29.54
CA ARG A 265 -17.53 1.77 -30.99
C ARG A 265 -16.35 1.11 -31.69
N ALA A 266 -16.68 0.30 -32.72
CA ALA A 266 -15.69 -0.31 -33.58
C ALA A 266 -15.07 0.70 -34.55
N LEU A 267 -13.89 0.39 -35.07
CA LEU A 267 -13.12 1.26 -35.98
C LEU A 267 -13.95 1.55 -37.26
N GLU A 268 -14.59 0.54 -37.84
CA GLU A 268 -15.37 0.63 -39.05
C GLU A 268 -16.54 1.61 -38.90
N TRP A 269 -17.18 1.63 -37.73
CA TRP A 269 -18.24 2.59 -37.44
C TRP A 269 -17.72 4.02 -37.43
N LEU A 270 -16.53 4.23 -36.84
CA LEU A 270 -15.89 5.56 -36.81
C LEU A 270 -15.52 6.03 -38.23
N VAL A 271 -14.96 5.12 -39.05
CA VAL A 271 -14.61 5.43 -40.44
C VAL A 271 -15.87 5.81 -41.24
N ASP A 272 -16.95 5.02 -41.14
CA ASP A 272 -18.24 5.35 -41.80
C ASP A 272 -18.74 6.74 -41.41
N LYS A 273 -18.72 7.04 -40.10
CA LYS A 273 -19.16 8.36 -39.62
C LYS A 273 -18.26 9.50 -40.13
N LEU A 274 -16.94 9.35 -40.03
CA LEU A 274 -15.99 10.39 -40.43
C LEU A 274 -15.89 10.63 -41.92
N SER A 275 -16.23 9.62 -42.77
CA SER A 275 -16.27 9.74 -44.22
C SER A 275 -17.50 10.50 -44.75
N ARG A 276 -18.52 10.74 -43.91
CA ARG A 276 -19.71 11.50 -44.26
C ARG A 276 -19.42 12.99 -44.36
N PRO A 277 -20.00 13.71 -45.35
CA PRO A 277 -19.79 15.14 -45.48
C PRO A 277 -20.18 15.92 -44.23
N ARG A 278 -19.28 16.76 -43.74
CA ARG A 278 -19.51 17.61 -42.53
C ARG A 278 -20.52 18.74 -42.80
N GLY A 279 -20.74 19.09 -44.06
CA GLY A 279 -21.47 20.29 -44.42
C GLY A 279 -20.78 21.56 -43.92
N LYS A 280 -21.55 22.51 -43.43
CA LYS A 280 -21.04 23.79 -42.85
C LYS A 280 -20.55 23.68 -41.42
N ARG A 281 -20.51 22.48 -40.82
CA ARG A 281 -20.11 22.30 -39.41
C ARG A 281 -18.60 22.39 -39.23
N SER A 282 -18.17 23.05 -38.13
CA SER A 282 -16.78 22.96 -37.70
C SER A 282 -16.42 21.51 -37.34
N LEU A 283 -15.15 21.15 -37.44
CA LEU A 283 -14.69 19.80 -37.03
C LEU A 283 -15.02 19.50 -35.57
N ALA A 284 -14.90 20.47 -34.67
CA ALA A 284 -15.28 20.28 -33.26
C ALA A 284 -16.76 19.93 -33.10
N SER A 285 -17.65 20.68 -33.72
CA SER A 285 -19.08 20.40 -33.69
C SER A 285 -19.45 19.09 -34.37
N TYR A 286 -18.67 18.67 -35.37
CA TYR A 286 -18.87 17.39 -36.03
C TYR A 286 -18.46 16.22 -35.12
N LEU A 287 -17.28 16.26 -34.50
CA LEU A 287 -16.81 15.24 -33.55
C LEU A 287 -17.77 15.10 -32.36
N GLU A 288 -18.23 16.23 -31.83
CA GLU A 288 -19.19 16.24 -30.72
C GLU A 288 -20.54 15.62 -31.11
N LYS A 289 -21.18 16.12 -32.15
CA LYS A 289 -22.55 15.69 -32.53
C LYS A 289 -22.61 14.31 -33.16
N SER A 290 -21.59 13.93 -33.94
CA SER A 290 -21.59 12.67 -34.69
C SER A 290 -20.94 11.51 -33.93
N LEU A 291 -19.94 11.79 -33.07
CA LEU A 291 -19.16 10.78 -32.39
C LEU A 291 -19.26 10.87 -30.84
N GLY A 292 -19.81 11.96 -30.31
CA GLY A 292 -19.82 12.23 -28.88
C GLY A 292 -18.41 12.52 -28.31
N ILE A 293 -17.47 12.93 -29.16
CA ILE A 293 -16.10 13.29 -28.76
C ILE A 293 -16.04 14.81 -28.61
N HIS A 294 -15.99 15.27 -27.37
CA HIS A 294 -16.00 16.70 -27.02
C HIS A 294 -15.04 17.00 -25.87
N SER A 295 -14.93 18.29 -25.53
CA SER A 295 -14.11 18.76 -24.40
C SER A 295 -12.68 18.21 -24.45
N VAL A 296 -12.18 17.65 -23.35
CA VAL A 296 -10.82 17.14 -23.18
C VAL A 296 -10.45 16.04 -24.18
N LYS A 297 -11.36 15.15 -24.56
CA LYS A 297 -11.09 14.12 -25.58
C LYS A 297 -10.81 14.72 -26.96
N ALA A 298 -11.58 15.74 -27.34
CA ALA A 298 -11.31 16.49 -28.59
C ALA A 298 -10.03 17.34 -28.48
N GLY A 299 -9.70 17.79 -27.27
CA GLY A 299 -8.43 18.44 -26.95
C GLY A 299 -7.25 17.50 -27.17
N LEU A 300 -7.29 16.28 -26.64
CA LEU A 300 -6.24 15.25 -26.80
C LEU A 300 -5.97 14.92 -28.27
N LEU A 301 -7.01 14.81 -29.08
CA LEU A 301 -6.82 14.62 -30.53
C LEU A 301 -6.06 15.78 -31.14
N ARG A 302 -6.36 17.05 -30.75
CA ARG A 302 -5.65 18.21 -31.28
C ARG A 302 -4.21 18.34 -30.79
N GLU A 303 -3.94 17.79 -29.60
CA GLU A 303 -2.62 17.78 -29.00
C GLU A 303 -1.67 16.83 -29.72
N PHE A 304 -2.15 15.65 -30.12
CA PHE A 304 -1.31 14.56 -30.61
C PHE A 304 -1.52 14.19 -32.09
N VAL A 305 -2.59 14.68 -32.75
CA VAL A 305 -2.88 14.36 -34.15
C VAL A 305 -2.51 15.53 -35.06
N SER A 306 -1.81 15.25 -36.13
CA SER A 306 -1.41 16.30 -37.10
C SER A 306 -2.63 16.87 -37.82
N LYS A 307 -2.50 18.12 -38.31
CA LYS A 307 -3.56 18.76 -39.13
C LYS A 307 -3.90 17.94 -40.36
N GLU A 308 -2.93 17.29 -40.96
CA GLU A 308 -3.09 16.45 -42.13
C GLU A 308 -3.94 15.19 -41.81
N ASP A 309 -3.63 14.51 -40.69
CA ASP A 309 -4.36 13.31 -40.27
C ASP A 309 -5.82 13.60 -39.89
N PHE A 310 -6.11 14.83 -39.45
CA PHE A 310 -7.50 15.26 -39.23
C PHE A 310 -8.35 15.34 -40.48
N THR A 311 -7.75 15.44 -41.67
CA THR A 311 -8.48 15.50 -42.94
C THR A 311 -8.77 14.12 -43.53
N ASN A 312 -8.12 13.09 -43.02
CA ASN A 312 -8.30 11.69 -43.46
C ASN A 312 -9.17 10.93 -42.46
N ALA A 313 -10.32 10.44 -42.91
CA ALA A 313 -11.30 9.75 -42.05
C ALA A 313 -10.75 8.48 -41.40
N GLU A 314 -9.99 7.68 -42.16
CA GLU A 314 -9.44 6.40 -41.68
C GLU A 314 -8.34 6.66 -40.64
N ARG A 315 -7.42 7.61 -40.92
CA ARG A 315 -6.35 7.99 -39.99
C ARG A 315 -6.91 8.56 -38.70
N LEU A 316 -7.86 9.49 -38.78
CA LEU A 316 -8.50 10.06 -37.59
C LEU A 316 -9.26 9.01 -36.79
N ALA A 317 -9.97 8.09 -37.43
CA ALA A 317 -10.61 6.94 -36.76
C ALA A 317 -9.56 6.07 -36.04
N GLY A 318 -8.42 5.80 -36.70
CA GLY A 318 -7.29 5.10 -36.11
C GLY A 318 -6.78 5.78 -34.84
N PHE A 319 -6.57 7.10 -34.86
CA PHE A 319 -6.15 7.87 -33.65
C PHE A 319 -7.22 7.88 -32.56
N ILE A 320 -8.51 7.90 -32.89
CA ILE A 320 -9.57 7.79 -31.89
C ILE A 320 -9.51 6.44 -31.15
N LYS A 321 -9.15 5.37 -31.85
CA LYS A 321 -9.03 4.02 -31.30
C LYS A 321 -7.68 3.73 -30.65
N ALA A 322 -6.63 4.40 -31.04
CA ALA A 322 -5.27 4.16 -30.59
C ALA A 322 -4.44 5.45 -30.57
N LEU A 323 -4.83 6.40 -29.72
CA LEU A 323 -4.11 7.67 -29.56
C LEU A 323 -2.80 7.42 -28.79
N PRO A 324 -1.62 7.65 -29.39
CA PRO A 324 -0.36 7.57 -28.65
C PRO A 324 -0.18 8.79 -27.77
N VAL A 325 0.11 8.58 -26.50
CA VAL A 325 0.44 9.62 -25.52
C VAL A 325 1.82 9.36 -24.96
N PRO A 326 2.84 10.14 -25.35
CA PRO A 326 4.19 10.00 -24.82
C PRO A 326 4.27 10.42 -23.34
N LEU A 327 4.91 9.61 -22.54
CA LEU A 327 5.22 9.84 -21.13
C LEU A 327 6.70 10.12 -20.98
N ILE A 328 7.07 11.14 -20.20
CA ILE A 328 8.44 11.64 -20.04
C ILE A 328 9.10 11.03 -18.81
N ALA A 329 8.42 11.12 -17.67
CA ALA A 329 8.93 10.69 -16.37
C ALA A 329 7.77 10.28 -15.45
N PRO A 330 7.97 9.37 -14.50
CA PRO A 330 7.03 9.20 -13.40
C PRO A 330 7.06 10.43 -12.49
N ARG A 331 5.93 10.76 -11.88
CA ARG A 331 5.86 11.81 -10.86
C ARG A 331 6.74 11.44 -9.66
N PRO A 332 7.30 12.43 -8.95
CA PRO A 332 8.17 12.20 -7.80
C PRO A 332 7.60 11.25 -6.76
N LEU A 333 8.47 10.51 -6.08
CA LEU A 333 8.09 9.53 -5.05
C LEU A 333 7.19 10.13 -3.96
N ASP A 334 7.42 11.39 -3.57
CA ASP A 334 6.62 12.08 -2.54
C ASP A 334 5.16 12.36 -2.98
N GLU A 335 4.89 12.38 -4.29
CA GLU A 335 3.56 12.56 -4.87
C GLU A 335 2.86 11.22 -5.18
N ALA A 336 3.60 10.10 -5.14
CA ALA A 336 3.06 8.79 -5.43
C ALA A 336 2.14 8.26 -4.30
N ILE A 337 1.20 7.40 -4.66
CA ILE A 337 0.32 6.74 -3.67
C ILE A 337 1.12 5.78 -2.79
N SER A 338 2.10 5.08 -3.37
CA SER A 338 2.92 4.07 -2.70
C SER A 338 4.34 4.03 -3.26
N SER A 339 5.19 3.23 -2.64
CA SER A 339 6.57 3.00 -3.03
C SER A 339 6.76 1.57 -3.54
N ALA A 340 7.64 1.40 -4.51
CA ALA A 340 8.29 0.12 -4.85
C ALA A 340 9.72 0.14 -4.32
N GLY A 341 10.37 -1.01 -4.21
CA GLY A 341 11.66 -1.17 -3.56
C GLY A 341 11.54 -1.28 -2.04
N GLY A 342 12.67 -1.33 -1.35
CA GLY A 342 12.72 -1.51 0.10
C GLY A 342 13.66 -2.62 0.55
N VAL A 343 13.46 -3.12 1.76
CA VAL A 343 14.22 -4.25 2.33
C VAL A 343 13.95 -5.51 1.51
N THR A 344 15.01 -6.08 0.92
CA THR A 344 14.88 -7.27 0.09
C THR A 344 14.52 -8.50 0.94
N PHE A 345 13.66 -9.37 0.42
CA PHE A 345 13.28 -10.61 1.10
C PHE A 345 14.48 -11.55 1.29
N GLU A 346 15.48 -11.43 0.44
CA GLU A 346 16.76 -12.16 0.52
C GLU A 346 17.53 -11.82 1.80
N SER A 347 17.33 -10.63 2.37
CA SER A 347 17.89 -10.18 3.66
C SER A 347 17.12 -10.64 4.88
N LEU A 348 15.96 -11.29 4.69
CA LEU A 348 15.05 -11.72 5.74
C LEU A 348 14.98 -13.25 5.81
N ASP A 349 14.66 -13.77 6.98
CA ASP A 349 14.22 -15.15 7.14
C ASP A 349 12.71 -15.31 6.85
N GLU A 350 12.19 -16.53 6.99
CA GLU A 350 10.78 -16.83 6.76
C GLU A 350 9.81 -16.15 7.74
N ASN A 351 10.31 -15.62 8.87
CA ASN A 351 9.56 -14.89 9.88
C ASN A 351 9.70 -13.36 9.74
N LEU A 352 10.27 -12.87 8.64
CA LEU A 352 10.59 -11.48 8.37
C LEU A 352 11.63 -10.85 9.33
N MET A 353 12.47 -11.66 9.97
CA MET A 353 13.60 -11.22 10.79
C MET A 353 14.82 -10.95 9.88
N LEU A 354 15.53 -9.87 10.12
CA LEU A 354 16.79 -9.55 9.45
C LEU A 354 17.87 -10.61 9.79
N LYS A 355 18.42 -11.27 8.78
CA LYS A 355 19.42 -12.33 8.95
C LYS A 355 20.69 -11.87 9.67
N ASN A 356 21.10 -10.63 9.41
CA ASN A 356 22.29 -10.03 10.01
C ASN A 356 22.00 -9.28 11.34
N MET A 357 20.73 -9.17 11.75
CA MET A 357 20.31 -8.47 12.96
C MET A 357 19.25 -9.30 13.73
N PRO A 358 19.62 -10.44 14.35
CA PRO A 358 18.67 -11.29 15.08
C PRO A 358 17.85 -10.49 16.09
N GLY A 359 16.52 -10.70 16.12
CA GLY A 359 15.58 -9.96 16.97
C GLY A 359 15.06 -8.65 16.34
N VAL A 360 15.49 -8.28 15.13
CA VAL A 360 14.96 -7.14 14.35
C VAL A 360 14.16 -7.66 13.18
N PHE A 361 12.90 -7.27 13.08
CA PHE A 361 11.92 -7.70 12.07
C PHE A 361 11.51 -6.51 11.21
N CYS A 362 11.13 -6.76 9.95
CA CYS A 362 10.63 -5.73 9.05
C CYS A 362 9.23 -6.09 8.55
N ALA A 363 8.32 -5.09 8.44
CA ALA A 363 6.96 -5.31 7.98
C ALA A 363 6.39 -4.12 7.20
N GLY A 364 5.45 -4.39 6.32
CA GLY A 364 4.71 -3.37 5.58
C GLY A 364 5.39 -2.89 4.31
N GLU A 365 5.10 -1.65 3.94
CA GLU A 365 5.57 -1.02 2.71
C GLU A 365 7.09 -0.78 2.67
N MET A 366 7.80 -0.94 3.79
CA MET A 366 9.27 -0.88 3.79
C MET A 366 9.93 -2.12 3.18
N LEU A 367 9.19 -3.21 2.97
CA LEU A 367 9.68 -4.41 2.29
C LEU A 367 9.68 -4.20 0.77
N ASP A 368 10.59 -4.87 0.05
CA ASP A 368 10.70 -4.77 -1.40
C ASP A 368 9.56 -5.50 -2.13
N TRP A 369 8.44 -4.83 -2.26
CA TRP A 369 7.30 -5.26 -3.05
C TRP A 369 6.44 -4.06 -3.47
N GLU A 370 5.63 -4.27 -4.50
CA GLU A 370 4.61 -3.32 -4.93
C GLU A 370 3.34 -4.06 -5.38
N ALA A 371 2.23 -3.34 -5.40
CA ALA A 371 0.96 -3.83 -5.93
C ALA A 371 0.14 -2.65 -6.47
N PRO A 372 -0.80 -2.87 -7.42
CA PRO A 372 -1.70 -1.82 -7.88
C PRO A 372 -2.64 -1.35 -6.77
N THR A 373 -3.29 -0.19 -6.99
CA THR A 373 -4.40 0.21 -6.12
C THR A 373 -5.55 -0.79 -6.22
N GLY A 374 -6.31 -0.96 -5.12
CA GLY A 374 -7.42 -1.92 -5.09
C GLY A 374 -7.55 -2.69 -3.77
N GLY A 375 -6.83 -2.25 -2.73
CA GLY A 375 -6.82 -2.90 -1.41
C GLY A 375 -5.66 -3.88 -1.21
N TYR A 376 -4.93 -4.23 -2.26
CA TYR A 376 -3.79 -5.15 -2.19
C TYR A 376 -2.67 -4.64 -1.28
N LEU A 377 -2.34 -3.34 -1.37
CA LEU A 377 -1.31 -2.70 -0.54
C LEU A 377 -1.62 -2.82 0.95
N LEU A 378 -2.84 -2.49 1.37
CA LEU A 378 -3.24 -2.61 2.77
C LEU A 378 -3.23 -4.07 3.22
N THR A 379 -3.75 -5.00 2.42
CA THR A 379 -3.75 -6.42 2.76
C THR A 379 -2.33 -6.92 3.01
N ALA A 380 -1.36 -6.65 2.14
CA ALA A 380 0.03 -7.06 2.34
C ALA A 380 0.68 -6.39 3.57
N CYS A 381 0.34 -5.13 3.86
CA CYS A 381 0.80 -4.47 5.08
C CYS A 381 0.27 -5.19 6.33
N PHE A 382 -1.01 -5.54 6.37
CA PHE A 382 -1.60 -6.31 7.47
C PHE A 382 -0.98 -7.70 7.57
N SER A 383 -0.86 -8.42 6.43
CA SER A 383 -0.31 -9.79 6.39
C SER A 383 1.13 -9.85 6.88
N SER A 384 1.98 -8.91 6.44
CA SER A 384 3.38 -8.83 6.91
C SER A 384 3.47 -8.43 8.37
N GLY A 385 2.54 -7.59 8.88
CA GLY A 385 2.43 -7.28 10.30
C GLY A 385 2.12 -8.53 11.15
N VAL A 386 1.17 -9.36 10.68
CA VAL A 386 0.86 -10.66 11.33
C VAL A 386 2.08 -11.57 11.31
N ALA A 387 2.78 -11.68 10.18
CA ALA A 387 3.95 -12.54 10.06
C ALA A 387 5.09 -12.07 10.98
N ALA A 388 5.42 -10.79 10.99
CA ALA A 388 6.44 -10.22 11.88
C ALA A 388 6.07 -10.38 13.36
N GLY A 389 4.80 -10.17 13.72
CA GLY A 389 4.31 -10.37 15.07
C GLY A 389 4.47 -11.82 15.55
N ASN A 390 4.11 -12.79 14.72
CA ASN A 390 4.32 -14.22 15.00
C ASN A 390 5.81 -14.57 15.07
N GLY A 391 6.64 -13.97 14.19
CA GLY A 391 8.09 -14.12 14.19
C GLY A 391 8.71 -13.64 15.51
N VAL A 392 8.30 -12.49 16.02
CA VAL A 392 8.72 -11.97 17.32
C VAL A 392 8.37 -12.93 18.45
N LEU A 393 7.15 -13.45 18.47
CA LEU A 393 6.71 -14.40 19.50
C LEU A 393 7.53 -15.70 19.49
N LYS A 394 7.83 -16.22 18.30
CA LYS A 394 8.70 -17.40 18.11
C LYS A 394 10.12 -17.12 18.61
N TYR A 395 10.68 -15.96 18.26
CA TYR A 395 12.01 -15.53 18.70
C TYR A 395 12.11 -15.42 20.21
N LEU A 396 11.18 -14.72 20.87
CA LEU A 396 11.15 -14.58 22.32
C LEU A 396 10.95 -15.90 23.04
N GLY A 397 10.09 -16.80 22.52
CA GLY A 397 9.89 -18.14 23.04
C GLY A 397 11.17 -18.98 22.99
N SER A 398 11.95 -18.91 21.91
CA SER A 398 13.22 -19.62 21.77
C SER A 398 14.33 -19.08 22.68
N THR A 399 14.37 -17.77 22.92
CA THR A 399 15.36 -17.17 23.83
C THR A 399 15.11 -17.51 25.30
N VAL A 400 13.84 -17.62 25.71
CA VAL A 400 13.47 -18.05 27.08
C VAL A 400 13.87 -19.50 27.35
N PHE A 401 13.73 -20.40 26.38
CA PHE A 401 14.16 -21.80 26.51
C PHE A 401 15.67 -21.93 26.62
N ASN A 402 16.45 -21.17 25.84
CA ASN A 402 17.92 -21.17 25.88
C ASN A 402 18.49 -20.53 27.17
N GLY A 403 17.78 -19.59 27.80
CA GLY A 403 18.17 -18.96 29.07
C GLY A 403 17.90 -19.83 30.30
N LYS A 404 16.96 -20.76 30.24
CA LYS A 404 16.62 -21.69 31.38
C LYS A 404 17.53 -22.92 31.45
N THR A 405 18.33 -23.22 30.46
CA THR A 405 19.26 -24.36 30.45
C THR A 405 20.58 -24.06 31.15
N GLN A 406 20.85 -22.82 31.61
CA GLN A 406 22.08 -22.48 32.34
C GLN A 406 21.94 -22.27 33.84
N THR A 407 20.75 -22.45 34.46
CA THR A 407 20.56 -22.24 35.91
C THR A 407 19.78 -23.38 36.61
N SER A 408 20.07 -24.66 36.30
CA SER A 408 19.57 -25.75 37.14
C SER A 408 20.60 -26.87 37.28
N ALA A 409 21.70 -26.56 37.98
CA ALA A 409 22.51 -27.54 38.64
C ALA A 409 22.91 -26.92 40.00
N THR A 410 22.14 -27.15 41.03
CA THR A 410 22.52 -27.48 42.41
C THR A 410 21.34 -27.31 43.35
N ASN A 411 21.18 -28.43 44.11
CA ASN A 411 20.56 -28.60 45.41
C ASN A 411 19.15 -29.15 45.50
N THR A 412 19.14 -30.48 45.55
CA THR A 412 18.23 -31.32 46.33
C THR A 412 18.22 -30.95 47.83
N SER A 413 17.06 -30.66 48.38
CA SER A 413 16.75 -31.07 49.78
C SER A 413 15.22 -31.22 49.93
N THR A 414 14.88 -32.43 50.31
CA THR A 414 13.59 -32.96 50.75
C THR A 414 12.96 -32.17 51.89
N SER A 415 11.67 -31.88 51.81
CA SER A 415 10.79 -31.97 52.99
C SER A 415 9.33 -32.15 52.55
N SER A 416 8.81 -33.28 52.97
CA SER A 416 7.43 -33.71 52.97
C SER A 416 6.58 -32.86 53.91
N VAL A 417 5.41 -32.39 53.47
CA VAL A 417 4.30 -32.04 54.38
C VAL A 417 2.97 -32.50 53.78
N GLN A 418 2.22 -33.14 54.65
CA GLN A 418 1.00 -33.90 54.49
C GLN A 418 -0.21 -33.12 53.97
N VAL A 419 -1.02 -33.89 53.28
CA VAL A 419 -2.42 -33.65 52.94
C VAL A 419 -3.29 -33.68 54.20
N SER A 420 -4.17 -32.70 54.37
CA SER A 420 -5.40 -32.86 55.16
C SER A 420 -6.59 -32.39 54.36
N ARG A 421 -7.46 -33.37 54.01
CA ARG A 421 -8.83 -33.18 53.56
C ARG A 421 -9.66 -32.60 54.74
N ILE A 422 -10.58 -31.69 54.39
CA ILE A 422 -11.80 -31.50 55.19
C ILE A 422 -12.97 -31.47 54.23
N ASP A 423 -13.91 -32.34 54.50
CA ASP A 423 -15.20 -32.57 53.85
C ASP A 423 -16.29 -31.61 54.36
N THR A 424 -17.18 -31.32 53.47
CA THR A 424 -18.65 -31.26 53.48
C THR A 424 -19.45 -30.55 54.57
N ASP A 425 -20.51 -29.96 54.01
CA ASP A 425 -21.89 -29.81 54.47
C ASP A 425 -22.32 -28.63 55.34
N GLY A 426 -23.35 -27.99 54.81
CA GLY A 426 -24.38 -27.43 55.69
C GLY A 426 -25.08 -26.15 55.22
N LYS A 427 -26.10 -26.33 54.40
CA LYS A 427 -27.38 -25.58 54.40
C LYS A 427 -27.59 -24.50 55.49
N ASN A 428 -28.01 -23.28 55.18
CA ASN A 428 -29.41 -22.87 55.23
C ASN A 428 -29.64 -21.35 55.24
N LYS A 429 -30.58 -20.93 54.40
CA LYS A 429 -31.69 -19.99 54.56
C LYS A 429 -31.53 -18.59 55.25
N ASN A 430 -32.12 -17.65 54.50
CA ASN A 430 -32.90 -16.48 54.94
C ASN A 430 -32.12 -15.20 55.34
N ARG A 431 -32.14 -14.22 54.52
CA ARG A 431 -33.16 -13.20 54.32
C ARG A 431 -32.83 -12.34 53.08
#